data_ae85c773f62daea98420d11f78f0a92e
#
_entry.id   ae85c773f62daea98420d11f78f0a92e
#
_cell.length_a   1.000
_cell.length_b   1.000
_cell.length_c   1.000
_cell.angle_alpha   90.00
_cell.angle_beta   90.00
_cell.angle_gamma   90.00
#
_symmetry.space_group_name_H-M   'P 1'
#
loop_
_entity.id
_entity.type
_entity.pdbx_description
1 polymer ?
#
loop_
_entity_poly.entity_id
_entity_poly.type
_entity_poly.pdbx_seq_one_letter_code
_entity_poly.pdbx_strand_id
1 'polypeptide(L)'
;SDNLIITARNSIDFDGLTGVEEVLAYLPMAWVGDNIFSLAQAYVTGFCVNCPEGPETVMTDLREIGPTYYFAPPAIYETVLTKVMIRMEDASKIKRSMFNYFMDLAKSVGIRILDGKSVSIAERALYGLGNLLVYGPLRNNLGLSRTRLAYTAGEAIGPEIFSFFRSLGINIKQLYGQTEATVFICAQPDGEVKSDTVGKVFPGVELRLSDNNEVFYRSPGVFHSYYKNPESTAETKDAEGWVATGDAGFFDDDGHLKIIDRAKDVGLMNDDTMFAPK
;
A
#
# COMPACT_ATOMS: atom_id res chain seq x y z
N SER A 1 -5.68 -20.36 12.10
CA SER A 1 -6.01 -20.50 10.67
C SER A 1 -7.27 -19.76 10.27
N ASP A 2 -8.32 -19.71 11.11
CA ASP A 2 -9.58 -19.05 10.74
C ASP A 2 -9.40 -17.56 10.53
N ASN A 3 -8.68 -16.85 11.40
CA ASN A 3 -8.35 -15.45 11.28
C ASN A 3 -7.65 -15.13 9.93
N LEU A 4 -6.69 -15.97 9.53
CA LEU A 4 -5.96 -15.79 8.26
C LEU A 4 -6.90 -15.95 7.05
N ILE A 5 -7.76 -16.96 7.04
CA ILE A 5 -8.69 -17.22 5.93
C ILE A 5 -9.82 -16.19 5.87
N ILE A 6 -10.34 -15.74 7.01
CA ILE A 6 -11.37 -14.69 7.04
C ILE A 6 -10.81 -13.38 6.51
N THR A 7 -9.62 -12.98 6.97
CA THR A 7 -8.97 -11.77 6.47
C THR A 7 -8.65 -11.86 4.98
N ALA A 8 -8.18 -13.03 4.51
CA ALA A 8 -7.96 -13.26 3.08
C ALA A 8 -9.24 -13.08 2.25
N ARG A 9 -10.38 -13.66 2.70
CA ARG A 9 -11.67 -13.49 2.01
C ARG A 9 -12.10 -12.03 1.97
N ASN A 10 -12.04 -11.32 3.09
CA ASN A 10 -12.41 -9.90 3.15
C ASN A 10 -11.55 -9.05 2.22
N SER A 11 -10.24 -9.34 2.13
CA SER A 11 -9.33 -8.60 1.24
C SER A 11 -9.52 -8.95 -0.24
N ILE A 12 -9.87 -10.20 -0.54
CA ILE A 12 -10.23 -10.64 -1.90
C ILE A 12 -11.49 -9.89 -2.37
N ASP A 13 -12.51 -9.84 -1.54
CA ASP A 13 -13.77 -9.16 -1.86
C ASP A 13 -13.56 -7.65 -1.99
N PHE A 14 -12.75 -7.04 -1.11
CA PHE A 14 -12.42 -5.61 -1.13
C PHE A 14 -11.70 -5.17 -2.41
N ASP A 15 -10.78 -5.97 -2.90
CA ASP A 15 -9.93 -5.66 -4.06
C ASP A 15 -10.39 -6.32 -5.36
N GLY A 16 -11.43 -7.16 -5.30
CA GLY A 16 -11.91 -7.94 -6.43
C GLY A 16 -10.83 -8.87 -6.98
N LEU A 17 -10.07 -9.55 -6.10
CA LEU A 17 -9.04 -10.49 -6.52
C LEU A 17 -9.66 -11.76 -7.08
N THR A 18 -9.04 -12.31 -8.11
CA THR A 18 -9.52 -13.52 -8.79
C THR A 18 -8.37 -14.50 -9.05
N GLY A 19 -8.71 -15.69 -9.54
CA GLY A 19 -7.71 -16.72 -9.87
C GLY A 19 -6.79 -16.39 -11.04
N VAL A 20 -6.97 -15.23 -11.71
CA VAL A 20 -6.10 -14.80 -12.81
C VAL A 20 -4.97 -13.87 -12.34
N GLU A 21 -4.92 -13.52 -11.05
CA GLU A 21 -3.83 -12.71 -10.53
C GLU A 21 -2.51 -13.47 -10.54
N GLU A 22 -1.44 -12.73 -10.66
CA GLU A 22 -0.06 -13.20 -10.52
C GLU A 22 0.65 -12.34 -9.48
N VAL A 23 1.24 -12.96 -8.48
CA VAL A 23 2.02 -12.29 -7.44
C VAL A 23 3.47 -12.74 -7.46
N LEU A 24 4.37 -11.87 -6.99
CA LEU A 24 5.77 -12.21 -6.71
C LEU A 24 5.95 -12.29 -5.20
N ALA A 25 6.15 -13.50 -4.69
CA ALA A 25 6.37 -13.81 -3.28
C ALA A 25 7.86 -13.68 -2.93
N TYR A 26 8.31 -12.50 -2.59
CA TYR A 26 9.71 -12.21 -2.28
C TYR A 26 9.93 -11.68 -0.86
N LEU A 27 8.85 -11.45 -0.13
CA LEU A 27 8.92 -10.99 1.25
C LEU A 27 9.40 -12.11 2.17
N PRO A 28 10.04 -11.79 3.31
CA PRO A 28 10.38 -12.81 4.29
C PRO A 28 9.14 -13.58 4.75
N MET A 29 9.19 -14.92 4.72
CA MET A 29 8.08 -15.78 5.16
C MET A 29 7.67 -15.57 6.63
N ALA A 30 8.55 -14.98 7.44
CA ALA A 30 8.25 -14.62 8.83
C ALA A 30 7.35 -13.39 8.94
N TRP A 31 7.18 -12.62 7.87
CA TRP A 31 6.30 -11.45 7.85
C TRP A 31 4.86 -11.86 7.55
N VAL A 32 3.94 -11.30 8.32
CA VAL A 32 2.51 -11.54 8.10
C VAL A 32 2.04 -11.11 6.71
N GLY A 33 2.69 -10.11 6.11
CA GLY A 33 2.43 -9.66 4.74
C GLY A 33 2.59 -10.80 3.73
N ASP A 34 3.67 -11.57 3.79
CA ASP A 34 3.85 -12.71 2.88
C ASP A 34 2.78 -13.78 3.11
N ASN A 35 2.42 -14.05 4.37
CA ASN A 35 1.38 -15.02 4.70
C ASN A 35 0.00 -14.63 4.16
N ILE A 36 -0.33 -13.35 4.07
CA ILE A 36 -1.59 -12.87 3.49
C ILE A 36 -1.50 -12.80 1.97
N PHE A 37 -0.56 -12.02 1.45
CA PHE A 37 -0.50 -11.66 0.02
C PHE A 37 -0.09 -12.82 -0.89
N SER A 38 0.75 -13.73 -0.40
CA SER A 38 1.26 -14.83 -1.21
C SER A 38 0.62 -16.17 -0.87
N LEU A 39 0.23 -16.40 0.38
CA LEU A 39 -0.24 -17.72 0.83
C LEU A 39 -1.77 -17.78 0.98
N ALA A 40 -2.34 -17.00 1.91
CA ALA A 40 -3.74 -17.18 2.29
C ALA A 40 -4.70 -16.74 1.18
N GLN A 41 -4.44 -15.62 0.51
CA GLN A 41 -5.24 -15.18 -0.63
C GLN A 41 -5.14 -16.16 -1.80
N ALA A 42 -3.95 -16.70 -2.08
CA ALA A 42 -3.76 -17.72 -3.11
C ALA A 42 -4.54 -18.99 -2.83
N TYR A 43 -4.58 -19.45 -1.58
CA TYR A 43 -5.39 -20.62 -1.21
C TYR A 43 -6.90 -20.43 -1.41
N VAL A 44 -7.37 -19.20 -1.25
CA VAL A 44 -8.80 -18.90 -1.40
C VAL A 44 -9.19 -18.68 -2.86
N THR A 45 -8.34 -18.00 -3.65
CA THR A 45 -8.65 -17.61 -5.04
C THR A 45 -8.10 -18.55 -6.10
N GLY A 46 -6.98 -19.26 -5.79
CA GLY A 46 -6.27 -20.09 -6.76
C GLY A 46 -5.37 -19.30 -7.74
N PHE A 47 -4.98 -18.08 -7.43
CA PHE A 47 -4.07 -17.31 -8.29
C PHE A 47 -2.63 -17.85 -8.26
N CYS A 48 -1.83 -17.43 -9.24
CA CYS A 48 -0.45 -17.87 -9.39
C CYS A 48 0.49 -17.13 -8.43
N VAL A 49 1.29 -17.91 -7.68
CA VAL A 49 2.36 -17.39 -6.81
C VAL A 49 3.70 -17.73 -7.44
N ASN A 50 4.45 -16.71 -7.78
CA ASN A 50 5.80 -16.82 -8.33
C ASN A 50 6.82 -16.53 -7.22
N CYS A 51 7.78 -17.41 -7.01
CA CYS A 51 8.86 -17.23 -6.05
C CYS A 51 10.16 -16.90 -6.79
N PRO A 52 10.89 -15.84 -6.37
CA PRO A 52 12.20 -15.56 -6.94
C PRO A 52 13.21 -16.68 -6.59
N GLU A 53 14.25 -16.84 -7.41
CA GLU A 53 15.33 -17.80 -7.12
C GLU A 53 16.15 -17.36 -5.90
N GLY A 54 16.31 -16.04 -5.71
CA GLY A 54 17.03 -15.45 -4.60
C GLY A 54 16.83 -13.95 -4.49
N PRO A 55 17.29 -13.30 -3.42
CA PRO A 55 17.13 -11.87 -3.23
C PRO A 55 17.74 -11.01 -4.36
N GLU A 56 18.80 -11.51 -4.99
CA GLU A 56 19.50 -10.85 -6.09
C GLU A 56 18.73 -10.89 -7.41
N THR A 57 17.84 -11.86 -7.60
CA THR A 57 17.05 -12.01 -8.82
C THR A 57 15.71 -11.27 -8.78
N VAL A 58 15.21 -10.86 -7.60
CA VAL A 58 13.88 -10.25 -7.39
C VAL A 58 13.54 -9.17 -8.41
N MET A 59 14.48 -8.27 -8.74
CA MET A 59 14.23 -7.18 -9.70
C MET A 59 14.19 -7.66 -11.15
N THR A 60 14.84 -8.79 -11.45
CA THR A 60 14.77 -9.43 -12.76
C THR A 60 13.46 -10.19 -12.89
N ASP A 61 13.13 -10.99 -11.90
CA ASP A 61 11.90 -11.77 -11.81
C ASP A 61 10.65 -10.87 -11.84
N LEU A 62 10.70 -9.73 -11.13
CA LEU A 62 9.65 -8.70 -11.19
C LEU A 62 9.38 -8.24 -12.64
N ARG A 63 10.42 -8.06 -13.44
CA ARG A 63 10.30 -7.64 -14.84
C ARG A 63 9.82 -8.75 -15.76
N GLU A 64 10.26 -9.97 -15.52
CA GLU A 64 9.91 -11.13 -16.35
C GLU A 64 8.48 -11.60 -16.09
N ILE A 65 8.08 -11.64 -14.83
CA ILE A 65 6.76 -12.06 -14.39
C ILE A 65 5.72 -10.96 -14.65
N GLY A 66 6.04 -9.71 -14.29
CA GLY A 66 5.12 -8.59 -14.37
C GLY A 66 3.86 -8.83 -13.55
N PRO A 67 3.93 -8.88 -12.21
CA PRO A 67 2.81 -9.25 -11.36
C PRO A 67 1.61 -8.32 -11.55
N THR A 68 0.41 -8.87 -11.50
CA THR A 68 -0.85 -8.12 -11.59
C THR A 68 -1.25 -7.52 -10.25
N TYR A 69 -0.83 -8.18 -9.18
CA TYR A 69 -1.03 -7.78 -7.79
C TYR A 69 0.33 -7.74 -7.08
N TYR A 70 0.69 -6.58 -6.54
CA TYR A 70 2.04 -6.34 -6.03
C TYR A 70 2.03 -5.65 -4.68
N PHE A 71 2.77 -6.18 -3.72
CA PHE A 71 3.03 -5.54 -2.43
C PHE A 71 4.51 -5.23 -2.30
N ALA A 72 4.84 -4.00 -1.88
CA ALA A 72 6.20 -3.63 -1.53
C ALA A 72 6.23 -2.60 -0.39
N PRO A 73 7.20 -2.70 0.54
CA PRO A 73 7.44 -1.64 1.51
C PRO A 73 7.94 -0.36 0.82
N PRO A 74 7.76 0.82 1.43
CA PRO A 74 8.15 2.12 0.87
C PRO A 74 9.59 2.20 0.36
N ALA A 75 10.54 1.59 1.07
CA ALA A 75 11.96 1.56 0.69
C ALA A 75 12.23 0.95 -0.70
N ILE A 76 11.42 -0.01 -1.13
CA ILE A 76 11.53 -0.59 -2.49
C ILE A 76 11.08 0.44 -3.54
N TYR A 77 9.95 1.11 -3.33
CA TYR A 77 9.45 2.16 -4.22
C TYR A 77 10.43 3.32 -4.31
N GLU A 78 11.01 3.75 -3.19
CA GLU A 78 12.05 4.78 -3.13
C GLU A 78 13.29 4.39 -3.94
N THR A 79 13.78 3.16 -3.74
CA THR A 79 14.93 2.62 -4.48
C THR A 79 14.66 2.60 -5.98
N VAL A 80 13.47 2.20 -6.39
CA VAL A 80 13.05 2.17 -7.80
C VAL A 80 13.00 3.57 -8.38
N LEU A 81 12.37 4.53 -7.69
CA LEU A 81 12.30 5.92 -8.12
C LEU A 81 13.71 6.53 -8.25
N THR A 82 14.56 6.34 -7.25
CA THR A 82 15.94 6.85 -7.26
C THR A 82 16.72 6.33 -8.48
N LYS A 83 16.60 5.04 -8.79
CA LYS A 83 17.22 4.45 -9.99
C LYS A 83 16.70 5.07 -11.29
N VAL A 84 15.41 5.38 -11.37
CA VAL A 84 14.81 6.05 -12.52
C VAL A 84 15.39 7.46 -12.67
N MET A 85 15.44 8.22 -11.59
CA MET A 85 15.93 9.61 -11.61
C MET A 85 17.41 9.68 -12.01
N ILE A 86 18.27 8.84 -11.45
CA ILE A 86 19.70 8.74 -11.83
C ILE A 86 19.84 8.46 -13.33
N ARG A 87 19.10 7.47 -13.87
CA ARG A 87 19.15 7.16 -15.30
C ARG A 87 18.66 8.32 -16.18
N MET A 88 17.74 9.13 -15.68
CA MET A 88 17.24 10.29 -16.42
C MET A 88 18.24 11.46 -16.38
N GLU A 89 19.03 11.61 -15.33
CA GLU A 89 20.12 12.60 -15.29
C GLU A 89 21.22 12.28 -16.30
N ASP A 90 21.52 11.00 -16.49
CA ASP A 90 22.49 10.53 -17.49
C ASP A 90 21.94 10.54 -18.93
N ALA A 91 20.64 10.76 -19.11
CA ALA A 91 20.02 10.75 -20.43
C ALA A 91 20.33 12.00 -21.25
N SER A 92 20.22 11.89 -22.59
CA SER A 92 20.35 13.04 -23.47
C SER A 92 19.35 14.15 -23.12
N LYS A 93 19.71 15.41 -23.42
CA LYS A 93 18.84 16.57 -23.13
C LYS A 93 17.42 16.42 -23.69
N ILE A 94 17.28 15.87 -24.90
CA ILE A 94 15.97 15.65 -25.54
C ILE A 94 15.16 14.64 -24.73
N LYS A 95 15.75 13.51 -24.37
CA LYS A 95 15.09 12.46 -23.62
C LYS A 95 14.65 12.94 -22.23
N ARG A 96 15.53 13.70 -21.55
CA ARG A 96 15.24 14.30 -20.25
C ARG A 96 14.09 15.33 -20.33
N SER A 97 14.13 16.22 -21.33
CA SER A 97 13.07 17.20 -21.53
C SER A 97 11.72 16.54 -21.83
N MET A 98 11.69 15.52 -22.66
CA MET A 98 10.50 14.71 -22.95
C MET A 98 9.97 14.02 -21.69
N PHE A 99 10.86 13.39 -20.92
CA PHE A 99 10.49 12.73 -19.66
C PHE A 99 9.87 13.74 -18.68
N ASN A 100 10.50 14.87 -18.43
CA ASN A 100 9.99 15.88 -17.50
C ASN A 100 8.62 16.42 -17.95
N TYR A 101 8.46 16.78 -19.22
CA TYR A 101 7.19 17.26 -19.77
C TYR A 101 6.05 16.26 -19.55
N PHE A 102 6.27 14.99 -19.91
CA PHE A 102 5.25 13.98 -19.75
C PHE A 102 5.01 13.62 -18.28
N MET A 103 6.02 13.64 -17.42
CA MET A 103 5.83 13.39 -15.98
C MET A 103 5.02 14.51 -15.30
N ASP A 104 5.21 15.77 -15.68
CA ASP A 104 4.38 16.88 -15.17
C ASP A 104 2.91 16.72 -15.63
N LEU A 105 2.71 16.36 -16.88
CA LEU A 105 1.37 16.01 -17.39
C LEU A 105 0.77 14.81 -16.64
N ALA A 106 1.55 13.76 -16.38
CA ALA A 106 1.10 12.58 -15.68
C ALA A 106 0.64 12.90 -14.25
N LYS A 107 1.36 13.74 -13.52
CA LYS A 107 1.00 14.18 -12.17
C LYS A 107 -0.33 14.94 -12.14
N SER A 108 -0.61 15.75 -13.16
CA SER A 108 -1.84 16.56 -13.22
C SER A 108 -3.04 15.79 -13.79
N VAL A 109 -2.83 14.90 -14.74
CA VAL A 109 -3.89 14.22 -15.50
C VAL A 109 -3.99 12.73 -15.15
N GLY A 110 -2.84 12.04 -15.03
CA GLY A 110 -2.80 10.58 -14.85
C GLY A 110 -3.48 10.13 -13.56
N ILE A 111 -3.26 10.84 -12.45
CA ILE A 111 -3.89 10.53 -11.16
C ILE A 111 -5.42 10.72 -11.26
N ARG A 112 -5.88 11.78 -11.93
CA ARG A 112 -7.32 12.02 -12.15
C ARG A 112 -7.96 10.91 -12.98
N ILE A 113 -7.27 10.44 -14.01
CA ILE A 113 -7.73 9.30 -14.82
C ILE A 113 -7.81 8.04 -13.97
N LEU A 114 -6.77 7.77 -13.16
CA LEU A 114 -6.70 6.59 -12.30
C LEU A 114 -7.81 6.59 -11.24
N ASP A 115 -8.14 7.76 -10.69
CA ASP A 115 -9.22 7.94 -9.71
C ASP A 115 -10.63 8.04 -10.34
N GLY A 116 -10.76 7.78 -11.65
CA GLY A 116 -12.04 7.86 -12.33
C GLY A 116 -12.62 9.27 -12.48
N LYS A 117 -11.81 10.33 -12.20
CA LYS A 117 -12.24 11.72 -12.32
C LYS A 117 -12.29 12.17 -13.77
N SER A 118 -13.14 13.15 -14.06
CA SER A 118 -13.30 13.70 -15.41
C SER A 118 -12.03 14.41 -15.89
N VAL A 119 -11.63 14.12 -17.12
CA VAL A 119 -10.57 14.81 -17.86
C VAL A 119 -11.06 15.12 -19.27
N SER A 120 -10.55 16.17 -19.89
CA SER A 120 -10.89 16.49 -21.27
C SER A 120 -10.36 15.43 -22.25
N ILE A 121 -10.98 15.36 -23.44
CA ILE A 121 -10.55 14.45 -24.52
C ILE A 121 -9.10 14.75 -24.92
N ALA A 122 -8.72 16.02 -24.98
CA ALA A 122 -7.36 16.44 -25.30
C ALA A 122 -6.34 15.99 -24.24
N GLU A 123 -6.64 16.16 -22.95
CA GLU A 123 -5.81 15.66 -21.86
C GLU A 123 -5.64 14.15 -21.92
N ARG A 124 -6.74 13.41 -22.18
CA ARG A 124 -6.71 11.95 -22.32
C ARG A 124 -5.87 11.49 -23.50
N ALA A 125 -5.98 12.17 -24.66
CA ALA A 125 -5.19 11.87 -25.85
C ALA A 125 -3.70 12.15 -25.60
N LEU A 126 -3.37 13.29 -24.95
CA LEU A 126 -1.99 13.65 -24.65
C LEU A 126 -1.38 12.71 -23.60
N TYR A 127 -2.14 12.30 -22.59
CA TYR A 127 -1.72 11.28 -21.64
C TYR A 127 -1.48 9.93 -22.34
N GLY A 128 -2.34 9.55 -23.33
CA GLY A 128 -2.15 8.39 -24.16
C GLY A 128 -0.86 8.42 -24.97
N LEU A 129 -0.49 9.58 -25.51
CA LEU A 129 0.80 9.77 -26.19
C LEU A 129 1.97 9.63 -25.20
N GLY A 130 1.84 10.20 -23.99
CA GLY A 130 2.81 10.01 -22.90
C GLY A 130 2.94 8.55 -22.50
N ASN A 131 1.85 7.80 -22.52
CA ASN A 131 1.87 6.35 -22.24
C ASN A 131 2.66 5.58 -23.31
N LEU A 132 2.53 5.94 -24.59
CA LEU A 132 3.30 5.31 -25.66
C LEU A 132 4.80 5.63 -25.56
N LEU A 133 5.16 6.88 -25.25
CA LEU A 133 6.53 7.37 -25.34
C LEU A 133 7.32 7.23 -24.03
N VAL A 134 6.66 7.32 -22.86
CA VAL A 134 7.31 7.42 -21.55
C VAL A 134 6.75 6.42 -20.56
N TYR A 135 5.46 6.49 -20.21
CA TYR A 135 4.92 5.73 -19.07
C TYR A 135 4.89 4.23 -19.31
N GLY A 136 4.46 3.79 -20.49
CA GLY A 136 4.42 2.38 -20.88
C GLY A 136 5.81 1.73 -20.88
N PRO A 137 6.80 2.29 -21.62
CA PRO A 137 8.19 1.83 -21.58
C PRO A 137 8.78 1.83 -20.16
N LEU A 138 8.46 2.86 -19.35
CA LEU A 138 8.94 2.94 -17.98
C LEU A 138 8.35 1.83 -17.11
N ARG A 139 7.02 1.66 -17.10
CA ARG A 139 6.37 0.57 -16.36
C ARG A 139 6.87 -0.81 -16.79
N ASN A 140 7.10 -1.02 -18.08
CA ASN A 140 7.65 -2.27 -18.59
C ASN A 140 9.07 -2.54 -18.05
N ASN A 141 9.92 -1.51 -18.06
CA ASN A 141 11.28 -1.62 -17.49
C ASN A 141 11.28 -1.84 -15.97
N LEU A 142 10.22 -1.43 -15.28
CA LEU A 142 10.05 -1.64 -13.84
C LEU A 142 9.36 -2.96 -13.49
N GLY A 143 8.85 -3.70 -14.47
CA GLY A 143 8.07 -4.92 -14.25
C GLY A 143 6.64 -4.67 -13.77
N LEU A 144 6.13 -3.43 -13.91
CA LEU A 144 4.84 -3.00 -13.37
C LEU A 144 3.79 -2.72 -14.46
N SER A 145 4.05 -3.15 -15.71
CA SER A 145 3.13 -2.89 -16.83
C SER A 145 1.79 -3.62 -16.72
N ARG A 146 1.75 -4.78 -16.08
CA ARG A 146 0.56 -5.59 -15.84
C ARG A 146 -0.08 -5.33 -14.47
N THR A 147 0.58 -4.56 -13.61
CA THR A 147 0.12 -4.33 -12.24
C THR A 147 -1.20 -3.58 -12.22
N ARG A 148 -2.25 -4.28 -11.84
CA ARG A 148 -3.62 -3.75 -11.67
C ARG A 148 -3.78 -3.08 -10.32
N LEU A 149 -3.19 -3.67 -9.29
CA LEU A 149 -3.26 -3.25 -7.91
C LEU A 149 -1.90 -3.39 -7.25
N ALA A 150 -1.48 -2.36 -6.54
CA ALA A 150 -0.29 -2.39 -5.72
C ALA A 150 -0.57 -1.85 -4.32
N TYR A 151 0.11 -2.40 -3.32
CA TYR A 151 0.06 -1.93 -1.95
C TYR A 151 1.43 -1.53 -1.42
N THR A 152 1.41 -0.60 -0.49
CA THR A 152 2.54 -0.28 0.37
C THR A 152 2.05 -0.13 1.81
N ALA A 153 2.89 -0.52 2.76
CA ALA A 153 2.60 -0.46 4.20
C ALA A 153 3.87 -0.56 5.04
N GLY A 154 3.69 -0.39 6.35
CA GLY A 154 4.74 -0.50 7.36
C GLY A 154 5.30 0.84 7.81
N GLU A 155 5.37 1.81 6.91
CA GLU A 155 5.77 3.19 7.16
C GLU A 155 5.20 4.12 6.09
N ALA A 156 5.30 5.43 6.29
CA ALA A 156 4.80 6.41 5.32
C ALA A 156 5.68 6.42 4.06
N ILE A 157 5.07 6.23 2.89
CA ILE A 157 5.80 6.23 1.61
C ILE A 157 6.27 7.62 1.16
N GLY A 158 5.70 8.67 1.73
CA GLY A 158 5.94 10.04 1.24
C GLY A 158 5.13 10.39 -0.03
N PRO A 159 4.62 11.63 -0.09
CA PRO A 159 3.68 12.03 -1.14
C PRO A 159 4.31 12.07 -2.54
N GLU A 160 5.60 12.36 -2.64
CA GLU A 160 6.29 12.45 -3.94
C GLU A 160 6.45 11.08 -4.60
N ILE A 161 6.90 10.07 -3.83
CA ILE A 161 7.07 8.69 -4.32
C ILE A 161 5.71 8.13 -4.69
N PHE A 162 4.73 8.29 -3.81
CA PHE A 162 3.36 7.83 -4.02
C PHE A 162 2.73 8.43 -5.28
N SER A 163 2.83 9.75 -5.42
CA SER A 163 2.33 10.49 -6.59
C SER A 163 3.03 10.08 -7.89
N PHE A 164 4.34 9.80 -7.84
CA PHE A 164 5.07 9.32 -9.00
C PHE A 164 4.47 8.02 -9.57
N PHE A 165 4.31 7.00 -8.76
CA PHE A 165 3.78 5.72 -9.23
C PHE A 165 2.32 5.82 -9.68
N ARG A 166 1.48 6.58 -8.96
CA ARG A 166 0.09 6.82 -9.37
C ARG A 166 -0.01 7.58 -10.68
N SER A 167 0.86 8.55 -10.92
CA SER A 167 0.91 9.32 -12.16
C SER A 167 1.19 8.45 -13.39
N LEU A 168 1.96 7.37 -13.21
CA LEU A 168 2.21 6.37 -14.25
C LEU A 168 0.99 5.47 -14.52
N GLY A 169 -0.10 5.61 -13.77
CA GLY A 169 -1.29 4.76 -13.87
C GLY A 169 -1.19 3.45 -13.10
N ILE A 170 -0.28 3.36 -12.14
CA ILE A 170 -0.19 2.22 -11.21
C ILE A 170 -1.12 2.51 -10.03
N ASN A 171 -2.12 1.66 -9.81
CA ASN A 171 -3.04 1.81 -8.68
C ASN A 171 -2.38 1.35 -7.38
N ILE A 172 -1.40 2.15 -6.92
CA ILE A 172 -0.80 1.95 -5.61
C ILE A 172 -1.69 2.56 -4.53
N LYS A 173 -1.91 1.80 -3.47
CA LYS A 173 -2.69 2.15 -2.29
C LYS A 173 -1.85 2.00 -1.03
N GLN A 174 -2.21 2.73 0.00
CA GLN A 174 -1.68 2.51 1.35
C GLN A 174 -2.64 1.63 2.14
N LEU A 175 -2.09 0.80 3.00
CA LEU A 175 -2.83 0.10 4.04
C LEU A 175 -2.12 0.29 5.38
N TYR A 176 -2.89 0.14 6.44
CA TYR A 176 -2.41 0.15 7.81
C TYR A 176 -2.82 -1.13 8.51
N GLY A 177 -1.88 -1.68 9.24
CA GLY A 177 -2.11 -2.86 10.04
C GLY A 177 -0.87 -3.37 10.75
N GLN A 178 -1.04 -4.49 11.42
CA GLN A 178 0.03 -5.14 12.17
C GLN A 178 -0.16 -6.66 12.14
N THR A 179 0.84 -7.39 12.63
CA THR A 179 0.81 -8.86 12.65
C THR A 179 -0.38 -9.40 13.43
N GLU A 180 -0.72 -8.76 14.54
CA GLU A 180 -1.83 -9.11 15.42
C GLU A 180 -3.22 -8.94 14.77
N ALA A 181 -3.30 -8.10 13.73
CA ALA A 181 -4.50 -7.89 12.91
C ALA A 181 -4.59 -8.84 11.70
N THR A 182 -3.58 -9.68 11.47
CA THR A 182 -3.42 -10.39 10.21
C THR A 182 -3.36 -9.39 9.03
N VAL A 183 -2.58 -8.35 9.14
CA VAL A 183 -2.32 -7.20 8.24
C VAL A 183 -3.38 -6.11 8.31
N PHE A 184 -4.64 -6.37 7.95
CA PHE A 184 -5.59 -5.30 7.59
C PHE A 184 -6.34 -4.70 8.79
N ILE A 185 -6.07 -3.43 9.10
CA ILE A 185 -6.88 -2.57 9.99
C ILE A 185 -7.58 -1.50 9.15
N CYS A 186 -6.83 -0.78 8.30
CA CYS A 186 -7.37 0.18 7.33
C CYS A 186 -6.75 -0.06 5.96
N ALA A 187 -7.48 0.30 4.90
CA ALA A 187 -6.99 0.29 3.53
C ALA A 187 -7.71 1.36 2.69
N GLN A 188 -7.07 1.81 1.62
CA GLN A 188 -7.63 2.81 0.73
C GLN A 188 -8.54 2.17 -0.32
N PRO A 189 -9.82 2.58 -0.42
CA PRO A 189 -10.71 2.14 -1.48
C PRO A 189 -10.28 2.69 -2.85
N ASP A 190 -10.68 2.02 -3.93
CA ASP A 190 -10.49 2.53 -5.29
C ASP A 190 -11.21 3.87 -5.48
N GLY A 191 -10.55 4.82 -6.13
CA GLY A 191 -11.06 6.17 -6.37
C GLY A 191 -10.99 7.13 -5.17
N GLU A 192 -10.69 6.62 -3.96
CA GLU A 192 -10.58 7.42 -2.73
C GLU A 192 -9.16 7.35 -2.13
N VAL A 193 -8.16 7.35 -2.99
CA VAL A 193 -6.76 7.21 -2.58
C VAL A 193 -6.14 8.57 -2.28
N LYS A 194 -5.53 8.72 -1.08
CA LYS A 194 -4.84 9.93 -0.62
C LYS A 194 -3.42 9.61 -0.20
N SER A 195 -2.48 10.52 -0.46
CA SER A 195 -1.06 10.29 -0.15
C SER A 195 -0.71 10.37 1.34
N ASP A 196 -1.56 11.00 2.13
CA ASP A 196 -1.33 11.34 3.54
C ASP A 196 -2.24 10.58 4.52
N THR A 197 -2.94 9.55 4.05
CA THR A 197 -3.82 8.70 4.87
C THR A 197 -3.53 7.23 4.64
N VAL A 198 -3.94 6.40 5.58
CA VAL A 198 -3.85 4.94 5.46
C VAL A 198 -5.19 4.29 5.04
N GLY A 199 -6.16 5.12 4.70
CA GLY A 199 -7.47 4.68 4.20
C GLY A 199 -8.56 4.60 5.25
N LYS A 200 -9.66 3.97 4.89
CA LYS A 200 -10.83 3.74 5.74
C LYS A 200 -10.70 2.44 6.51
N VAL A 201 -11.51 2.30 7.55
CA VAL A 201 -11.60 1.06 8.33
C VAL A 201 -11.92 -0.10 7.40
N PHE A 202 -11.12 -1.17 7.50
CA PHE A 202 -11.23 -2.31 6.60
C PHE A 202 -12.51 -3.11 6.86
N PRO A 203 -13.15 -3.71 5.84
CA PRO A 203 -14.35 -4.52 6.02
C PRO A 203 -14.18 -5.62 7.06
N GLY A 204 -15.13 -5.68 8.03
CA GLY A 204 -15.10 -6.62 9.13
C GLY A 204 -14.20 -6.21 10.31
N VAL A 205 -13.59 -5.04 10.26
CA VAL A 205 -12.85 -4.44 11.37
C VAL A 205 -13.71 -3.39 12.06
N GLU A 206 -13.71 -3.39 13.38
CA GLU A 206 -14.18 -2.31 14.22
C GLU A 206 -12.96 -1.52 14.72
N LEU A 207 -13.02 -0.20 14.66
CA LEU A 207 -11.94 0.69 15.09
C LEU A 207 -12.49 1.79 15.99
N ARG A 208 -11.75 2.11 17.04
CA ARG A 208 -12.02 3.26 17.90
C ARG A 208 -10.73 3.97 18.27
N LEU A 209 -10.83 5.23 18.61
CA LEU A 209 -9.75 6.01 19.20
C LEU A 209 -10.01 6.15 20.71
N SER A 210 -8.97 6.09 21.50
CA SER A 210 -9.04 6.41 22.94
C SER A 210 -8.98 7.92 23.18
N ASP A 211 -9.13 8.37 24.42
CA ASP A 211 -9.08 9.80 24.80
C ASP A 211 -7.74 10.47 24.44
N ASN A 212 -6.66 9.70 24.34
CA ASN A 212 -5.34 10.16 23.88
C ASN A 212 -5.06 9.82 22.41
N ASN A 213 -6.11 9.57 21.63
CA ASN A 213 -6.07 9.28 20.20
C ASN A 213 -5.29 8.00 19.80
N GLU A 214 -5.04 7.09 20.73
CA GLU A 214 -4.49 5.78 20.40
C GLU A 214 -5.53 4.95 19.64
N VAL A 215 -5.08 4.28 18.59
CA VAL A 215 -5.91 3.44 17.72
C VAL A 215 -6.10 2.07 18.36
N PHE A 216 -7.37 1.70 18.57
CA PHE A 216 -7.80 0.35 18.98
C PHE A 216 -8.63 -0.29 17.89
N TYR A 217 -8.46 -1.58 17.69
CA TYR A 217 -9.26 -2.32 16.73
C TYR A 217 -9.71 -3.67 17.28
N ARG A 218 -10.76 -4.20 16.66
CA ARG A 218 -11.30 -5.53 16.90
C ARG A 218 -11.75 -6.13 15.57
N SER A 219 -11.41 -7.37 15.29
CA SER A 219 -11.83 -8.06 14.06
C SER A 219 -11.75 -9.59 14.21
N PRO A 220 -12.39 -10.35 13.32
CA PRO A 220 -12.19 -11.79 13.23
C PRO A 220 -10.77 -12.20 12.83
N GLY A 221 -9.99 -11.26 12.25
CA GLY A 221 -8.59 -11.44 11.89
C GLY A 221 -7.61 -11.32 13.03
N VAL A 222 -8.06 -10.88 14.23
CA VAL A 222 -7.19 -10.71 15.40
C VAL A 222 -6.51 -12.01 15.80
N PHE A 223 -5.23 -11.92 16.15
CA PHE A 223 -4.44 -13.05 16.63
C PHE A 223 -5.10 -13.76 17.83
N HIS A 224 -4.84 -15.04 18.00
CA HIS A 224 -5.36 -15.78 19.13
C HIS A 224 -4.62 -15.41 20.43
N SER A 225 -3.32 -15.58 20.43
CA SER A 225 -2.45 -15.29 21.57
C SER A 225 -0.97 -15.31 21.14
N TYR A 226 -0.10 -14.68 21.91
CA TYR A 226 1.33 -14.91 21.81
C TYR A 226 1.70 -16.29 22.37
N TYR A 227 2.56 -16.99 21.63
CA TYR A 227 2.92 -18.36 21.99
C TYR A 227 3.65 -18.41 23.33
N LYS A 228 3.11 -19.18 24.27
CA LYS A 228 3.63 -19.33 25.64
C LYS A 228 3.86 -18.00 26.39
N ASN A 229 3.15 -16.95 26.03
CA ASN A 229 3.22 -15.64 26.68
C ASN A 229 1.82 -15.07 26.95
N PRO A 230 1.11 -15.60 27.97
CA PRO A 230 -0.23 -15.13 28.32
C PRO A 230 -0.24 -13.69 28.87
N GLU A 231 0.84 -13.27 29.52
CA GLU A 231 0.98 -11.93 30.08
C GLU A 231 0.96 -10.88 28.98
N SER A 232 1.86 -10.96 27.99
CA SER A 232 1.85 -10.03 26.85
C SER A 232 0.56 -10.14 26.02
N THR A 233 -0.09 -11.31 26.00
CA THR A 233 -1.39 -11.44 25.35
C THR A 233 -2.46 -10.61 26.03
N ALA A 234 -2.52 -10.65 27.37
CA ALA A 234 -3.48 -9.88 28.18
C ALA A 234 -3.20 -8.37 28.16
N GLU A 235 -1.93 -7.97 28.03
CA GLU A 235 -1.54 -6.55 27.88
C GLU A 235 -1.95 -5.99 26.52
N THR A 236 -1.90 -6.80 25.45
CA THR A 236 -2.16 -6.35 24.07
C THR A 236 -3.63 -6.45 23.70
N LYS A 237 -4.34 -7.48 24.17
CA LYS A 237 -5.73 -7.77 23.82
C LYS A 237 -6.58 -7.92 25.07
N ASP A 238 -7.62 -7.10 25.20
CA ASP A 238 -8.55 -7.16 26.32
C ASP A 238 -9.55 -8.34 26.22
N ALA A 239 -10.37 -8.50 27.26
CA ALA A 239 -11.35 -9.57 27.34
C ALA A 239 -12.49 -9.45 26.30
N GLU A 240 -12.73 -8.26 25.75
CA GLU A 240 -13.72 -7.97 24.71
C GLU A 240 -13.14 -8.14 23.30
N GLY A 241 -11.85 -8.46 23.18
CA GLY A 241 -11.14 -8.68 21.92
C GLY A 241 -10.59 -7.40 21.26
N TRP A 242 -10.59 -6.27 21.95
CA TRP A 242 -9.95 -5.06 21.48
C TRP A 242 -8.43 -5.16 21.63
N VAL A 243 -7.73 -4.72 20.61
CA VAL A 243 -6.27 -4.71 20.55
C VAL A 243 -5.78 -3.27 20.45
N ALA A 244 -4.89 -2.90 21.35
CA ALA A 244 -4.16 -1.64 21.31
C ALA A 244 -3.05 -1.71 20.26
N THR A 245 -2.99 -0.73 19.35
CA THR A 245 -1.95 -0.72 18.32
C THR A 245 -0.64 -0.08 18.80
N GLY A 246 -0.72 0.78 19.81
CA GLY A 246 0.37 1.64 20.25
C GLY A 246 0.63 2.82 19.31
N ASP A 247 -0.21 3.03 18.29
CA ASP A 247 -0.12 4.14 17.34
C ASP A 247 -1.23 5.15 17.62
N ALA A 248 -0.92 6.45 17.45
CA ALA A 248 -1.90 7.54 17.55
C ALA A 248 -2.29 8.05 16.17
N GLY A 249 -3.57 8.42 16.02
CA GLY A 249 -4.09 8.93 14.79
C GLY A 249 -5.45 9.61 14.94
N PHE A 250 -5.98 10.11 13.84
CA PHE A 250 -7.31 10.72 13.78
C PHE A 250 -7.96 10.47 12.43
N PHE A 251 -9.27 10.57 12.37
CA PHE A 251 -10.02 10.50 11.11
C PHE A 251 -10.11 11.88 10.47
N ASP A 252 -9.90 11.94 9.15
CA ASP A 252 -10.21 13.13 8.37
C ASP A 252 -11.71 13.20 8.06
N ASP A 253 -12.14 14.32 7.41
CA ASP A 253 -13.54 14.58 7.08
C ASP A 253 -14.18 13.53 6.15
N ASP A 254 -13.38 12.79 5.39
CA ASP A 254 -13.82 11.72 4.49
C ASP A 254 -13.79 10.34 5.16
N GLY A 255 -13.45 10.27 6.45
CA GLY A 255 -13.38 9.06 7.25
C GLY A 255 -12.13 8.19 6.98
N HIS A 256 -11.06 8.79 6.45
CA HIS A 256 -9.76 8.14 6.35
C HIS A 256 -8.95 8.32 7.63
N LEU A 257 -8.32 7.26 8.08
CA LEU A 257 -7.40 7.32 9.22
C LEU A 257 -6.07 7.94 8.78
N LYS A 258 -5.58 8.88 9.59
CA LYS A 258 -4.22 9.42 9.54
C LYS A 258 -3.47 8.94 10.77
N ILE A 259 -2.39 8.24 10.58
CA ILE A 259 -1.45 7.87 11.65
C ILE A 259 -0.43 8.99 11.79
N ILE A 260 -0.19 9.43 13.02
CA ILE A 260 0.76 10.49 13.35
C ILE A 260 2.11 9.89 13.74
N ASP A 261 2.13 9.07 14.81
CA ASP A 261 3.30 8.38 15.30
C ASP A 261 2.88 7.37 16.39
N ARG A 262 3.83 6.82 17.14
CA ARG A 262 3.53 6.01 18.32
C ARG A 262 2.79 6.84 19.39
N ALA A 263 1.75 6.28 19.97
CA ALA A 263 0.89 6.99 20.93
C ALA A 263 1.66 7.57 22.14
N LYS A 264 2.72 6.90 22.58
CA LYS A 264 3.61 7.37 23.66
C LYS A 264 4.50 8.56 23.28
N ASP A 265 4.70 8.79 21.98
CA ASP A 265 5.61 9.81 21.44
C ASP A 265 4.83 11.02 20.85
N VAL A 266 3.50 10.96 20.86
CA VAL A 266 2.61 12.05 20.39
C VAL A 266 2.26 12.98 21.54
N GLY A 267 2.44 14.30 21.33
CA GLY A 267 1.99 15.37 22.20
C GLY A 267 0.79 16.11 21.62
N LEU A 268 0.07 16.86 22.45
CA LEU A 268 -1.01 17.77 22.05
C LEU A 268 -0.56 19.22 22.24
N MET A 269 -0.83 20.08 21.26
CA MET A 269 -0.72 21.54 21.42
C MET A 269 -1.93 22.08 22.19
N ASN A 270 -1.90 23.37 22.53
CA ASN A 270 -3.01 24.02 23.26
C ASN A 270 -4.32 24.11 22.47
N ASP A 271 -4.29 23.87 21.18
CA ASP A 271 -5.43 23.83 20.24
C ASP A 271 -5.83 22.39 19.85
N ASP A 272 -5.41 21.41 20.64
CA ASP A 272 -5.63 19.97 20.43
C ASP A 272 -4.95 19.40 19.16
N THR A 273 -4.09 20.17 18.47
CA THR A 273 -3.33 19.66 17.34
C THR A 273 -2.29 18.66 17.83
N MET A 274 -2.33 17.45 17.27
CA MET A 274 -1.35 16.40 17.56
C MET A 274 -0.01 16.68 16.85
N PHE A 275 1.09 16.45 17.54
CA PHE A 275 2.42 16.50 16.95
C PHE A 275 3.31 15.38 17.52
N ALA A 276 4.24 14.89 16.70
CA ALA A 276 5.31 14.01 17.12
C ALA A 276 6.64 14.79 17.08
N PRO A 277 7.31 14.99 18.20
CA PRO A 277 8.64 15.58 18.18
C PRO A 277 9.61 14.54 17.59
N LYS A 278 10.18 14.85 16.45
CA LYS A 278 11.30 14.09 15.84
C LYS A 278 12.62 14.54 16.41
#